data_abdcdf73e364ca17520f8921546afa7f
#
_entry.id   abdcdf73e364ca17520f8921546afa7f
#
_cell.length_a   1.000
_cell.length_b   1.000
_cell.length_c   1.000
_cell.angle_alpha   90.00
_cell.angle_beta   90.00
_cell.angle_gamma   90.00
#
_symmetry.space_group_name_H-M   'P 1'
#
loop_
_entity.id
_entity.type
_entity.pdbx_description
1 polymer ?
#
loop_
_entity_poly.entity_id
_entity_poly.type
_entity_poly.pdbx_seq_one_letter_code
_entity_poly.pdbx_strand_id
1 'polypeptide(L)'
;MIYREEDFLLLSGLQHFKFCRRQWALIHIEQQWAENFRTTDGRLMHRKAHEKGSSERRGDLLILRSLPVFSASLGVSGECDVVEFRQTPDGIALSGQDGLWQPYPVEYKRGKYNERAGDLLQLCGQAMCLEEMLCCTIPKGALYYGEPRRRLPVSFTEELRQKVRNALEEMHELYRRGYTPKVRTSKSCNACSLKELCLPKLMGRSSVAKYLADALEGSP
;
A
#
# COMPACT_ATOMS: atom_id res chain seq x y z
N MET A 1 18.72 7.46 6.90
CA MET A 1 17.92 8.35 7.81
C MET A 1 17.01 7.43 8.59
N ILE A 2 16.80 7.67 9.88
CA ILE A 2 15.84 6.90 10.70
C ILE A 2 14.68 7.84 11.01
N TYR A 3 13.47 7.44 10.67
CA TYR A 3 12.25 8.19 10.94
C TYR A 3 11.78 7.93 12.37
N ARG A 4 11.14 8.92 13.00
CA ARG A 4 10.43 8.74 14.28
C ARG A 4 9.05 8.18 14.02
N GLU A 5 8.47 7.49 14.98
CA GLU A 5 7.16 6.83 14.84
C GLU A 5 6.04 7.83 14.46
N GLU A 6 6.12 9.07 14.96
CA GLU A 6 5.19 10.15 14.63
C GLU A 6 5.24 10.59 13.15
N ASP A 7 6.34 10.27 12.46
CA ASP A 7 6.55 10.58 11.04
C ASP A 7 6.17 9.42 10.11
N PHE A 8 5.72 8.29 10.66
CA PHE A 8 5.41 7.10 9.85
C PHE A 8 4.19 7.30 8.97
N LEU A 9 4.36 6.99 7.70
CA LEU A 9 3.28 6.93 6.72
C LEU A 9 2.61 5.56 6.75
N LEU A 10 1.35 5.48 6.32
CA LEU A 10 0.66 4.21 6.18
C LEU A 10 1.19 3.41 4.98
N LEU A 11 1.59 2.17 5.20
CA LEU A 11 2.11 1.26 4.18
C LEU A 11 1.10 1.01 3.05
N SER A 12 -0.20 0.95 3.38
CA SER A 12 -1.30 0.87 2.40
C SER A 12 -1.35 2.06 1.44
N GLY A 13 -0.74 3.19 1.83
CA GLY A 13 -0.58 4.37 1.00
C GLY A 13 0.20 4.10 -0.30
N LEU A 14 1.11 3.11 -0.34
CA LEU A 14 1.83 2.71 -1.54
C LEU A 14 0.90 2.35 -2.70
N GLN A 15 -0.19 1.64 -2.40
CA GLN A 15 -1.19 1.28 -3.39
C GLN A 15 -1.91 2.52 -3.95
N HIS A 16 -2.34 3.42 -3.06
CA HIS A 16 -2.97 4.69 -3.46
C HIS A 16 -2.03 5.57 -4.26
N PHE A 17 -0.78 5.67 -3.82
CA PHE A 17 0.26 6.48 -4.47
C PHE A 17 0.57 5.98 -5.88
N LYS A 18 0.70 4.67 -6.05
CA LYS A 18 0.92 4.04 -7.36
C LYS A 18 -0.29 4.17 -8.29
N PHE A 19 -1.49 4.15 -7.75
CA PHE A 19 -2.71 4.40 -8.51
C PHE A 19 -2.75 5.85 -9.02
N CYS A 20 -2.56 6.81 -8.12
CA CYS A 20 -2.52 8.24 -8.44
C CYS A 20 -1.94 9.04 -7.27
N ARG A 21 -0.85 9.79 -7.49
CA ARG A 21 -0.22 10.63 -6.45
C ARG A 21 -1.20 11.62 -5.81
N ARG A 22 -2.10 12.21 -6.60
CA ARG A 22 -3.12 13.11 -6.07
C ARG A 22 -4.18 12.38 -5.23
N GLN A 23 -4.59 11.17 -5.62
CA GLN A 23 -5.49 10.37 -4.80
C GLN A 23 -4.86 10.11 -3.42
N TRP A 24 -3.59 9.70 -3.41
CA TRP A 24 -2.86 9.50 -2.18
C TRP A 24 -2.80 10.78 -1.33
N ALA A 25 -2.46 11.93 -1.92
CA ALA A 25 -2.36 13.19 -1.19
C ALA A 25 -3.72 13.63 -0.65
N LEU A 26 -4.80 13.50 -1.42
CA LEU A 26 -6.16 13.79 -0.94
C LEU A 26 -6.53 12.93 0.26
N ILE A 27 -6.17 11.63 0.27
CA ILE A 27 -6.48 10.72 1.37
C ILE A 27 -5.59 11.00 2.59
N HIS A 28 -4.28 11.10 2.40
CA HIS A 28 -3.31 11.05 3.49
C HIS A 28 -2.83 12.42 3.96
N ILE A 29 -2.90 13.46 3.13
CA ILE A 29 -2.53 14.83 3.50
C ILE A 29 -3.80 15.64 3.81
N GLU A 30 -4.76 15.66 2.89
CA GLU A 30 -5.98 16.46 3.04
C GLU A 30 -7.11 15.74 3.79
N GLN A 31 -6.90 14.49 4.22
CA GLN A 31 -7.85 13.67 4.98
C GLN A 31 -9.23 13.52 4.28
N GLN A 32 -9.24 13.56 2.95
CA GLN A 32 -10.45 13.39 2.15
C GLN A 32 -10.71 11.90 1.90
N TRP A 33 -11.90 11.45 2.27
CA TRP A 33 -12.30 10.05 2.04
C TRP A 33 -13.68 9.97 1.42
N ALA A 34 -13.82 9.16 0.37
CA ALA A 34 -15.11 8.78 -0.19
C ALA A 34 -15.08 7.29 -0.53
N GLU A 35 -16.16 6.61 -0.19
CA GLU A 35 -16.32 5.19 -0.50
C GLU A 35 -16.99 4.99 -1.86
N ASN A 36 -16.59 3.94 -2.54
CA ASN A 36 -17.35 3.40 -3.66
C ASN A 36 -17.52 1.89 -3.45
N PHE A 37 -18.30 1.24 -4.32
CA PHE A 37 -18.54 -0.19 -4.24
C PHE A 37 -17.25 -1.02 -4.13
N ARG A 38 -16.18 -0.61 -4.80
CA ARG A 38 -14.89 -1.33 -4.79
C ARG A 38 -14.14 -1.20 -3.47
N THR A 39 -14.19 -0.02 -2.83
CA THR A 39 -13.52 0.22 -1.54
C THR A 39 -14.26 -0.48 -0.40
N THR A 40 -15.59 -0.40 -0.37
CA THR A 40 -16.44 -1.08 0.63
C THR A 40 -16.26 -2.58 0.59
N ASP A 41 -16.22 -3.12 -0.57
CA ASP A 41 -16.14 -4.53 -0.85
C ASP A 41 -14.74 -5.11 -0.54
N GLY A 42 -13.66 -4.35 -0.82
CA GLY A 42 -12.30 -4.68 -0.37
C GLY A 42 -12.20 -4.77 1.16
N ARG A 43 -12.82 -3.81 1.87
CA ARG A 43 -12.84 -3.78 3.35
C ARG A 43 -13.53 -5.01 3.96
N LEU A 44 -14.62 -5.49 3.34
CA LEU A 44 -15.31 -6.72 3.78
C LEU A 44 -14.44 -7.96 3.66
N MET A 45 -13.58 -8.03 2.64
CA MET A 45 -12.66 -9.15 2.46
C MET A 45 -11.52 -9.12 3.49
N HIS A 46 -10.93 -7.94 3.72
CA HIS A 46 -9.95 -7.76 4.78
C HIS A 46 -10.53 -8.16 6.14
N ARG A 47 -11.75 -7.74 6.49
CA ARG A 47 -12.41 -8.18 7.73
C ARG A 47 -12.49 -9.70 7.84
N LYS A 48 -12.78 -10.44 6.78
CA LYS A 48 -12.79 -11.92 6.82
C LYS A 48 -11.40 -12.52 7.02
N ALA A 49 -10.34 -11.88 6.51
CA ALA A 49 -8.96 -12.27 6.79
C ALA A 49 -8.57 -11.96 8.24
N HIS A 50 -9.15 -10.90 8.83
CA HIS A 50 -8.88 -10.39 10.17
C HIS A 50 -9.77 -10.97 11.27
N GLU A 51 -10.82 -11.73 10.94
CA GLU A 51 -11.83 -12.18 11.91
C GLU A 51 -11.31 -13.03 13.08
N LYS A 52 -10.00 -13.30 13.14
CA LYS A 52 -9.36 -13.87 14.33
C LYS A 52 -7.89 -13.45 14.37
N GLY A 53 -7.51 -12.59 15.30
CA GLY A 53 -6.14 -12.44 15.79
C GLY A 53 -5.62 -13.75 16.39
N SER A 54 -5.76 -14.87 15.68
CA SER A 54 -5.38 -16.20 16.10
C SER A 54 -4.14 -16.64 15.33
N SER A 55 -3.10 -16.96 16.07
CA SER A 55 -2.03 -17.80 15.55
C SER A 55 -2.59 -19.21 15.30
N GLU A 56 -2.33 -19.75 14.14
CA GLU A 56 -2.69 -21.12 13.79
C GLU A 56 -1.42 -21.89 13.46
N ARG A 57 -1.19 -23.03 14.14
CA ARG A 57 -0.07 -23.90 13.84
C ARG A 57 -0.57 -25.20 13.20
N ARG A 58 0.03 -25.58 12.08
CA ARG A 58 -0.22 -26.83 11.36
C ARG A 58 1.11 -27.49 11.03
N GLY A 59 1.62 -28.32 11.92
CA GLY A 59 2.93 -28.95 11.74
C GLY A 59 4.04 -27.91 11.56
N ASP A 60 4.67 -27.91 10.39
CA ASP A 60 5.78 -27.04 10.00
C ASP A 60 5.34 -25.65 9.50
N LEU A 61 4.07 -25.29 9.68
CA LEU A 61 3.49 -24.03 9.25
C LEU A 61 2.84 -23.33 10.44
N LEU A 62 3.31 -22.11 10.73
CA LEU A 62 2.67 -21.16 11.65
C LEU A 62 2.06 -20.02 10.83
N ILE A 63 0.80 -19.68 11.09
CA ILE A 63 0.06 -18.64 10.39
C ILE A 63 -0.32 -17.55 11.38
N LEU A 64 0.13 -16.33 11.15
CA LEU A 64 -0.29 -15.15 11.89
C LEU A 64 -1.16 -14.28 10.97
N ARG A 65 -2.26 -13.77 11.54
CA ARG A 65 -3.18 -12.85 10.82
C ARG A 65 -3.11 -11.48 11.44
N SER A 66 -3.31 -10.46 10.61
CA SER A 66 -3.33 -9.05 11.07
C SER A 66 -2.06 -8.70 11.85
N LEU A 67 -0.90 -9.08 11.32
CA LEU A 67 0.36 -8.80 11.99
C LEU A 67 0.77 -7.33 11.76
N PRO A 68 0.83 -6.49 12.83
CA PRO A 68 1.34 -5.14 12.71
C PRO A 68 2.81 -5.16 12.29
N VAL A 69 3.16 -4.28 11.36
CA VAL A 69 4.53 -4.15 10.85
C VAL A 69 4.93 -2.68 10.74
N PHE A 70 6.21 -2.41 10.91
CA PHE A 70 6.78 -1.09 10.73
C PHE A 70 8.24 -1.16 10.24
N SER A 71 8.73 -0.07 9.73
CA SER A 71 10.13 0.11 9.39
C SER A 71 10.54 1.55 9.68
N ALA A 72 11.48 1.72 10.59
CA ALA A 72 12.02 3.03 10.93
C ALA A 72 12.95 3.56 9.83
N SER A 73 13.59 2.67 9.08
CA SER A 73 14.43 3.06 7.94
C SER A 73 13.61 3.57 6.75
N LEU A 74 12.40 3.04 6.56
CA LEU A 74 11.47 3.43 5.50
C LEU A 74 10.45 4.49 5.97
N GLY A 75 10.29 4.69 7.29
CA GLY A 75 9.32 5.63 7.86
C GLY A 75 7.87 5.20 7.61
N VAL A 76 7.56 3.92 7.78
CA VAL A 76 6.22 3.40 7.53
C VAL A 76 5.74 2.45 8.61
N SER A 77 4.43 2.39 8.78
CA SER A 77 3.75 1.37 9.57
C SER A 77 2.53 0.85 8.84
N GLY A 78 2.08 -0.34 9.20
CA GLY A 78 0.91 -0.96 8.60
C GLY A 78 0.63 -2.34 9.18
N GLU A 79 -0.05 -3.16 8.40
CA GLU A 79 -0.45 -4.50 8.80
C GLU A 79 -0.30 -5.47 7.62
N CYS A 80 0.18 -6.67 7.92
CA CYS A 80 0.14 -7.78 6.96
C CYS A 80 -1.16 -8.57 7.18
N ASP A 81 -1.93 -8.80 6.13
CA ASP A 81 -3.16 -9.61 6.23
C ASP A 81 -2.87 -11.00 6.81
N VAL A 82 -1.85 -11.65 6.27
CA VAL A 82 -1.37 -12.96 6.72
C VAL A 82 0.15 -13.03 6.58
N VAL A 83 0.82 -13.57 7.58
CA VAL A 83 2.21 -14.01 7.49
C VAL A 83 2.27 -15.49 7.80
N GLU A 84 2.73 -16.28 6.84
CA GLU A 84 3.06 -17.69 7.03
C GLU A 84 4.52 -17.82 7.43
N PHE A 85 4.79 -18.51 8.53
CA PHE A 85 6.13 -18.89 8.91
C PHE A 85 6.30 -20.39 8.62
N ARG A 86 7.25 -20.72 7.77
CA ARG A 86 7.53 -22.08 7.34
C ARG A 86 8.81 -22.56 7.95
N GLN A 87 8.77 -23.73 8.59
CA GLN A 87 9.97 -24.29 9.20
C GLN A 87 11.02 -24.64 8.14
N THR A 88 12.26 -24.21 8.36
CA THR A 88 13.37 -24.40 7.44
C THR A 88 14.71 -24.31 8.19
N PRO A 89 15.76 -25.03 7.75
CA PRO A 89 17.08 -24.95 8.39
C PRO A 89 17.72 -23.57 8.37
N ASP A 90 17.42 -22.76 7.35
CA ASP A 90 18.03 -21.44 7.12
C ASP A 90 17.13 -20.28 7.60
N GLY A 91 16.17 -20.57 8.46
CA GLY A 91 15.22 -19.59 9.01
C GLY A 91 15.75 -18.82 10.21
N ILE A 92 14.84 -18.09 10.87
CA ILE A 92 15.08 -17.38 12.13
C ILE A 92 14.40 -18.08 13.30
N ALA A 93 14.93 -17.91 14.50
CA ALA A 93 14.28 -18.36 15.73
C ALA A 93 13.09 -17.43 16.04
N LEU A 94 11.96 -18.02 16.40
CA LEU A 94 10.79 -17.29 16.90
C LEU A 94 10.60 -17.59 18.38
N SER A 95 10.31 -16.57 19.18
CA SER A 95 10.06 -16.73 20.61
C SER A 95 8.89 -17.71 20.86
N GLY A 96 9.13 -18.69 21.71
CA GLY A 96 8.12 -19.70 22.07
C GLY A 96 7.82 -20.73 20.97
N GLN A 97 8.64 -20.81 19.92
CA GLN A 97 8.51 -21.80 18.85
C GLN A 97 9.82 -22.57 18.65
N ASP A 98 9.75 -23.89 18.60
CA ASP A 98 10.91 -24.73 18.31
C ASP A 98 11.26 -24.68 16.82
N GLY A 99 12.58 -24.71 16.52
CA GLY A 99 13.09 -24.71 15.16
C GLY A 99 13.31 -23.32 14.58
N LEU A 100 13.67 -23.28 13.29
CA LEU A 100 13.92 -22.05 12.56
C LEU A 100 12.83 -21.85 11.49
N TRP A 101 12.45 -20.61 11.25
CA TRP A 101 11.26 -20.27 10.49
C TRP A 101 11.55 -19.21 9.43
N GLN A 102 11.04 -19.41 8.23
CA GLN A 102 11.09 -18.42 7.13
C GLN A 102 9.76 -17.69 7.03
N PRO A 103 9.72 -16.36 7.22
CA PRO A 103 8.52 -15.56 6.99
C PRO A 103 8.13 -15.53 5.52
N TYR A 104 6.82 -15.57 5.26
CA TYR A 104 6.24 -15.52 3.92
C TYR A 104 4.95 -14.68 3.96
N PRO A 105 4.98 -13.38 3.64
CA PRO A 105 3.80 -12.53 3.67
C PRO A 105 2.84 -12.86 2.53
N VAL A 106 1.54 -12.84 2.85
CA VAL A 106 0.44 -13.06 1.90
C VAL A 106 -0.57 -11.94 2.03
N GLU A 107 -0.67 -11.13 1.01
CA GLU A 107 -1.63 -10.03 0.93
C GLU A 107 -2.90 -10.47 0.21
N TYR A 108 -4.06 -10.23 0.81
CA TYR A 108 -5.36 -10.62 0.28
C TYR A 108 -5.93 -9.53 -0.62
N LYS A 109 -6.26 -9.89 -1.84
CA LYS A 109 -6.88 -9.00 -2.82
C LYS A 109 -8.22 -9.54 -3.28
N ARG A 110 -9.20 -8.64 -3.32
CA ARG A 110 -10.49 -8.96 -3.87
C ARG A 110 -10.47 -8.88 -5.39
N GLY A 111 -11.36 -9.67 -6.00
CA GLY A 111 -11.61 -9.61 -7.43
C GLY A 111 -10.82 -10.63 -8.24
N LYS A 112 -10.88 -10.42 -9.55
CA LYS A 112 -10.20 -11.26 -10.51
C LYS A 112 -8.70 -11.00 -10.48
N TYR A 113 -7.94 -12.02 -10.87
CA TYR A 113 -6.51 -11.90 -11.10
C TYR A 113 -6.21 -10.67 -11.96
N ASN A 114 -5.51 -9.73 -11.37
CA ASN A 114 -5.02 -8.56 -12.08
C ASN A 114 -3.77 -8.05 -11.34
N GLU A 115 -2.62 -8.34 -11.91
CA GLU A 115 -1.34 -7.90 -11.37
C GLU A 115 -1.23 -6.38 -11.43
N ARG A 116 -1.55 -5.72 -10.32
CA ARG A 116 -1.43 -4.28 -10.20
C ARG A 116 -0.10 -3.92 -9.56
N ALA A 117 0.62 -3.02 -10.19
CA ALA A 117 1.91 -2.57 -9.67
C ALA A 117 1.82 -2.01 -8.23
N GLY A 118 0.67 -1.45 -7.83
CA GLY A 118 0.45 -0.98 -6.45
C GLY A 118 0.38 -2.10 -5.43
N ASP A 119 -0.25 -3.23 -5.79
CA ASP A 119 -0.35 -4.41 -4.92
C ASP A 119 1.03 -5.06 -4.71
N LEU A 120 1.86 -5.10 -5.75
CA LEU A 120 3.24 -5.59 -5.65
C LEU A 120 4.10 -4.70 -4.76
N LEU A 121 3.96 -3.37 -4.86
CA LEU A 121 4.68 -2.44 -3.99
C LEU A 121 4.27 -2.58 -2.53
N GLN A 122 2.98 -2.72 -2.25
CA GLN A 122 2.47 -2.91 -0.89
C GLN A 122 3.02 -4.19 -0.28
N LEU A 123 2.89 -5.34 -0.98
CA LEU A 123 3.39 -6.62 -0.49
C LEU A 123 4.92 -6.62 -0.30
N CYS A 124 5.67 -6.01 -1.22
CA CYS A 124 7.12 -5.86 -1.06
C CYS A 124 7.48 -4.96 0.13
N GLY A 125 6.75 -3.86 0.33
CA GLY A 125 6.92 -2.99 1.49
C GLY A 125 6.65 -3.71 2.81
N GLN A 126 5.62 -4.56 2.87
CA GLN A 126 5.35 -5.43 4.03
C GLN A 126 6.53 -6.38 4.31
N ALA A 127 7.09 -7.00 3.26
CA ALA A 127 8.27 -7.85 3.40
C ALA A 127 9.48 -7.07 3.93
N MET A 128 9.73 -5.86 3.44
CA MET A 128 10.84 -5.01 3.90
C MET A 128 10.67 -4.58 5.37
N CYS A 129 9.44 -4.32 5.82
CA CYS A 129 9.16 -4.08 7.25
C CYS A 129 9.45 -5.32 8.10
N LEU A 130 8.98 -6.49 7.68
CA LEU A 130 9.24 -7.75 8.37
C LEU A 130 10.75 -8.07 8.43
N GLU A 131 11.49 -7.81 7.36
CA GLU A 131 12.95 -8.00 7.33
C GLU A 131 13.66 -7.15 8.36
N GLU A 132 13.28 -5.88 8.51
CA GLU A 132 13.84 -4.98 9.52
C GLU A 132 13.47 -5.45 10.94
N MET A 133 12.21 -5.79 11.19
CA MET A 133 11.72 -6.23 12.49
C MET A 133 12.32 -7.56 12.95
N LEU A 134 12.53 -8.48 12.02
CA LEU A 134 12.97 -9.84 12.30
C LEU A 134 14.45 -10.10 12.00
N CYS A 135 15.18 -9.07 11.52
CA CYS A 135 16.60 -9.17 11.15
C CYS A 135 16.86 -10.36 10.19
N CYS A 136 16.04 -10.51 9.15
CA CYS A 136 16.13 -11.61 8.20
C CYS A 136 15.95 -11.14 6.76
N THR A 137 16.09 -12.06 5.80
CA THR A 137 15.80 -11.80 4.39
C THR A 137 14.55 -12.58 3.96
N ILE A 138 13.61 -11.89 3.30
CA ILE A 138 12.39 -12.48 2.77
C ILE A 138 12.41 -12.38 1.24
N PRO A 139 12.74 -13.45 0.54
CA PRO A 139 12.94 -13.40 -0.92
C PRO A 139 11.64 -13.34 -1.72
N LYS A 140 10.53 -13.80 -1.14
CA LYS A 140 9.24 -13.94 -1.83
C LYS A 140 8.05 -13.91 -0.88
N GLY A 141 6.89 -13.58 -1.43
CA GLY A 141 5.57 -13.65 -0.80
C GLY A 141 4.50 -14.01 -1.81
N ALA A 142 3.23 -13.75 -1.53
CA ALA A 142 2.15 -13.97 -2.47
C ALA A 142 1.04 -12.93 -2.37
N LEU A 143 0.39 -12.66 -3.50
CA LEU A 143 -0.93 -12.05 -3.56
C LEU A 143 -1.98 -13.16 -3.62
N TYR A 144 -3.01 -13.08 -2.78
CA TYR A 144 -4.13 -14.02 -2.81
C TYR A 144 -5.39 -13.32 -3.35
N TYR A 145 -5.89 -13.80 -4.49
CA TYR A 145 -7.11 -13.29 -5.13
C TYR A 145 -8.32 -14.12 -4.72
N GLY A 146 -9.29 -13.48 -4.06
CA GLY A 146 -10.42 -14.17 -3.45
C GLY A 146 -11.44 -14.74 -4.43
N GLU A 147 -11.68 -14.12 -5.60
CA GLU A 147 -12.63 -14.65 -6.59
C GLU A 147 -12.15 -15.98 -7.20
N PRO A 148 -10.93 -16.05 -7.78
CA PRO A 148 -10.40 -17.32 -8.30
C PRO A 148 -9.83 -18.22 -7.21
N ARG A 149 -9.78 -17.77 -5.94
CA ARG A 149 -9.12 -18.46 -4.81
C ARG A 149 -7.69 -18.91 -5.15
N ARG A 150 -6.94 -18.02 -5.82
CA ARG A 150 -5.63 -18.33 -6.36
C ARG A 150 -4.55 -17.44 -5.75
N ARG A 151 -3.40 -18.05 -5.44
CA ARG A 151 -2.17 -17.36 -5.04
C ARG A 151 -1.31 -17.05 -6.26
N LEU A 152 -0.78 -15.84 -6.29
CA LEU A 152 0.26 -15.40 -7.20
C LEU A 152 1.55 -15.22 -6.42
N PRO A 153 2.56 -16.09 -6.56
CA PRO A 153 3.87 -15.88 -5.96
C PRO A 153 4.53 -14.63 -6.54
N VAL A 154 5.16 -13.85 -5.66
CA VAL A 154 5.88 -12.62 -6.00
C VAL A 154 7.31 -12.73 -5.46
N SER A 155 8.30 -12.57 -6.30
CA SER A 155 9.71 -12.47 -5.91
C SER A 155 10.07 -11.01 -5.61
N PHE A 156 10.68 -10.75 -4.48
CA PHE A 156 11.09 -9.41 -4.06
C PHE A 156 12.49 -9.10 -4.59
N THR A 157 12.55 -8.79 -5.89
CA THR A 157 13.80 -8.40 -6.56
C THR A 157 14.30 -7.05 -6.06
N GLU A 158 15.60 -6.78 -6.22
CA GLU A 158 16.16 -5.47 -5.84
C GLU A 158 15.52 -4.32 -6.61
N GLU A 159 15.13 -4.56 -7.87
CA GLU A 159 14.38 -3.58 -8.65
C GLU A 159 13.01 -3.23 -8.02
N LEU A 160 12.28 -4.25 -7.51
CA LEU A 160 10.99 -4.01 -6.84
C LEU A 160 11.19 -3.29 -5.51
N ARG A 161 12.20 -3.67 -4.72
CA ARG A 161 12.58 -2.99 -3.47
C ARG A 161 12.96 -1.54 -3.71
N GLN A 162 13.73 -1.26 -4.77
CA GLN A 162 14.09 0.11 -5.12
C GLN A 162 12.87 0.96 -5.52
N LYS A 163 11.89 0.36 -6.21
CA LYS A 163 10.61 1.02 -6.51
C LYS A 163 9.83 1.37 -5.25
N VAL A 164 9.85 0.51 -4.22
CA VAL A 164 9.25 0.80 -2.92
C VAL A 164 9.95 1.97 -2.25
N ARG A 165 11.29 1.93 -2.14
CA ARG A 165 12.08 3.02 -1.55
C ARG A 165 11.81 4.36 -2.22
N ASN A 166 11.88 4.41 -3.55
CA ASN A 166 11.64 5.63 -4.31
C ASN A 166 10.21 6.18 -4.11
N ALA A 167 9.21 5.29 -4.06
CA ALA A 167 7.83 5.70 -3.83
C ALA A 167 7.64 6.29 -2.43
N LEU A 168 8.22 5.66 -1.40
CA LEU A 168 8.14 6.14 -0.01
C LEU A 168 8.89 7.46 0.18
N GLU A 169 10.06 7.62 -0.42
CA GLU A 169 10.81 8.87 -0.40
C GLU A 169 9.99 10.03 -0.99
N GLU A 170 9.38 9.83 -2.16
CA GLU A 170 8.48 10.81 -2.78
C GLU A 170 7.24 11.09 -1.92
N MET A 171 6.65 10.06 -1.29
CA MET A 171 5.51 10.20 -0.37
C MET A 171 5.89 11.05 0.85
N HIS A 172 7.03 10.79 1.49
CA HIS A 172 7.53 11.57 2.62
C HIS A 172 7.79 13.03 2.23
N GLU A 173 8.38 13.26 1.06
CA GLU A 173 8.60 14.63 0.57
C GLU A 173 7.28 15.39 0.39
N LEU A 174 6.29 14.78 -0.25
CA LEU A 174 4.97 15.40 -0.45
C LEU A 174 4.25 15.65 0.87
N TYR A 175 4.32 14.69 1.80
CA TYR A 175 3.68 14.79 3.12
C TYR A 175 4.29 15.94 3.94
N ARG A 176 5.63 16.00 4.02
CA ARG A 176 6.34 17.08 4.73
C ARG A 176 6.04 18.46 4.17
N ARG A 177 5.81 18.57 2.86
CA ARG A 177 5.47 19.83 2.18
C ARG A 177 3.98 20.16 2.26
N GLY A 178 3.13 19.27 2.74
CA GLY A 178 1.68 19.44 2.67
C GLY A 178 1.17 19.65 1.25
N TYR A 179 1.81 19.03 0.25
CA TYR A 179 1.57 19.35 -1.16
C TYR A 179 0.72 18.30 -1.86
N THR A 180 -0.40 18.72 -2.43
CA THR A 180 -1.29 17.90 -3.25
C THR A 180 -1.01 18.11 -4.74
N PRO A 181 -0.41 17.13 -5.44
CA PRO A 181 -0.04 17.28 -6.84
C PRO A 181 -1.24 17.49 -7.76
N LYS A 182 -1.06 18.31 -8.81
CA LYS A 182 -2.01 18.39 -9.92
C LYS A 182 -1.92 17.12 -10.77
N VAL A 183 -3.03 16.70 -11.36
CA VAL A 183 -3.07 15.55 -12.28
C VAL A 183 -3.78 15.88 -13.58
N ARG A 184 -3.43 15.12 -14.62
CA ARG A 184 -4.20 15.07 -15.86
C ARG A 184 -5.26 13.98 -15.75
N THR A 185 -6.43 14.22 -16.34
CA THR A 185 -7.49 13.19 -16.43
C THR A 185 -6.96 11.96 -17.17
N SER A 186 -7.22 10.79 -16.62
CA SER A 186 -6.83 9.50 -17.19
C SER A 186 -7.99 8.50 -17.14
N LYS A 187 -7.82 7.34 -17.81
CA LYS A 187 -8.77 6.24 -17.72
C LYS A 187 -8.96 5.73 -16.29
N SER A 188 -7.93 5.81 -15.46
CA SER A 188 -7.97 5.40 -14.04
C SER A 188 -8.95 6.25 -13.22
N CYS A 189 -9.20 7.50 -13.60
CA CYS A 189 -10.17 8.37 -12.91
C CYS A 189 -11.59 7.78 -12.88
N ASN A 190 -11.96 6.95 -13.87
CA ASN A 190 -13.28 6.30 -13.89
C ASN A 190 -13.44 5.23 -12.79
N ALA A 191 -12.36 4.73 -12.23
CA ALA A 191 -12.35 3.76 -11.14
C ALA A 191 -12.02 4.39 -9.78
N CYS A 192 -11.76 5.72 -9.75
CA CYS A 192 -11.36 6.44 -8.55
C CYS A 192 -12.57 6.81 -7.70
N SER A 193 -12.55 6.45 -6.40
CA SER A 193 -13.61 6.83 -5.44
C SER A 193 -13.65 8.35 -5.20
N LEU A 194 -12.52 9.04 -5.36
CA LEU A 194 -12.40 10.47 -5.12
C LEU A 194 -12.62 11.33 -6.38
N LYS A 195 -13.12 10.76 -7.47
CA LYS A 195 -13.27 11.50 -8.74
C LYS A 195 -14.09 12.79 -8.61
N GLU A 196 -15.18 12.70 -7.84
CA GLU A 196 -16.11 13.84 -7.66
C GLU A 196 -15.57 14.90 -6.68
N LEU A 197 -14.66 14.53 -5.78
CA LEU A 197 -13.93 15.46 -4.92
C LEU A 197 -12.72 16.06 -5.64
N CYS A 198 -12.01 15.22 -6.38
CA CYS A 198 -10.78 15.59 -7.09
C CYS A 198 -11.03 16.54 -8.28
N LEU A 199 -12.17 16.41 -8.97
CA LEU A 199 -12.56 17.18 -10.15
C LEU A 199 -11.44 17.31 -11.19
N PRO A 200 -10.82 16.20 -11.66
CA PRO A 200 -9.58 16.25 -12.44
C PRO A 200 -9.72 16.99 -13.79
N LYS A 201 -10.94 17.09 -14.34
CA LYS A 201 -11.21 17.84 -15.58
C LYS A 201 -11.03 19.36 -15.41
N LEU A 202 -11.20 19.87 -14.18
CA LEU A 202 -11.08 21.31 -13.92
C LEU A 202 -9.62 21.76 -13.80
N MET A 203 -8.68 20.82 -13.56
CA MET A 203 -7.26 21.15 -13.39
C MET A 203 -6.53 21.59 -14.66
N GLY A 204 -7.12 21.33 -15.82
CA GLY A 204 -6.61 21.80 -17.12
C GLY A 204 -7.20 23.13 -17.57
N ARG A 205 -8.11 23.74 -16.79
CA ARG A 205 -8.69 25.05 -17.13
C ARG A 205 -7.70 26.17 -16.80
N SER A 206 -7.86 27.30 -17.47
CA SER A 206 -7.10 28.52 -17.21
C SER A 206 -7.22 28.95 -15.73
N SER A 207 -6.18 29.56 -15.20
CA SER A 207 -6.23 30.13 -13.84
C SER A 207 -7.33 31.20 -13.75
N VAL A 208 -7.86 31.41 -12.53
CA VAL A 208 -8.83 32.49 -12.28
C VAL A 208 -8.31 33.85 -12.80
N ALA A 209 -7.01 34.11 -12.58
CA ALA A 209 -6.37 35.34 -13.10
C ALA A 209 -6.46 35.45 -14.63
N LYS A 210 -6.19 34.34 -15.34
CA LYS A 210 -6.34 34.35 -16.81
C LYS A 210 -7.79 34.49 -17.24
N TYR A 211 -8.72 33.80 -16.57
CA TYR A 211 -10.16 33.94 -16.86
C TYR A 211 -10.64 35.38 -16.66
N LEU A 212 -10.21 36.04 -15.56
CA LEU A 212 -10.55 37.45 -15.32
C LEU A 212 -9.91 38.40 -16.36
N ALA A 213 -8.63 38.16 -16.71
CA ALA A 213 -7.98 38.96 -17.77
C ALA A 213 -8.74 38.84 -19.10
N ASP A 214 -9.02 37.60 -19.54
CA ASP A 214 -9.75 37.35 -20.78
C ASP A 214 -11.18 37.97 -20.75
N ALA A 215 -11.84 37.95 -19.59
CA ALA A 215 -13.17 38.55 -19.44
C ALA A 215 -13.14 40.08 -19.43
N LEU A 216 -12.08 40.68 -18.88
CA LEU A 216 -11.92 42.16 -18.89
C LEU A 216 -11.43 42.69 -20.21
N GLU A 217 -10.59 41.94 -20.94
CA GLU A 217 -10.12 42.31 -22.27
C GLU A 217 -11.20 42.10 -23.35
N GLY A 218 -12.17 41.23 -23.15
CA GLY A 218 -13.26 40.93 -24.07
C GLY A 218 -14.52 41.78 -23.91
N SER A 219 -14.51 42.77 -23.01
CA SER A 219 -15.64 43.73 -22.89
C SER A 219 -15.41 44.89 -23.86
N PRO A 220 -16.33 45.12 -24.87
CA PRO A 220 -16.22 46.22 -25.81
C PRO A 220 -16.41 47.60 -25.14
#